data_2eea0593c7a38bc6d58a54c63dcf3b50
#
_entry.id   2eea0593c7a38bc6d58a54c63dcf3b50
#
_cell.length_a   1.000
_cell.length_b   1.000
_cell.length_c   1.000
_cell.angle_alpha   90.00
_cell.angle_beta   90.00
_cell.angle_gamma   90.00
#
_symmetry.space_group_name_H-M   'P 1'
#
loop_
_entity.id
_entity.type
_entity.pdbx_description
1 polymer ?
#
loop_
_entity_poly.entity_id
_entity_poly.type
_entity_poly.pdbx_seq_one_letter_code
_entity_poly.pdbx_strand_id
1 'polypeptide(L)'
;MPHDFPLITTISSALGLSLILGFFANRLKLPALVGYILAGILIGPFTPGFVANSKIAAELAEIGIMLLMFGVGLHFSLDDLLKVKKIAVPGALLQIIAATLMGAFLALSWGWDLSAALIFGLSLSVASTVVLLRAMEKTGLLQTINGQIAVGWLIVEDLIMVLVLVLLPAIANILSGSASVMPAENLWISLLITTLKIALFIAVMLIAGKKVFPAMLWHIARTGSRELFTLCVIAAAVSIAYGASKLFGVSFALGAFFAGMMMRESEFSHRAAEESLPFREAFAVLFFVSVGMLLKPEIIINSPLKVMMVVGIIVIGKSIVAALLVHFFKYSLKTSLTVSASLAQIGEFSFILAGLGVSLGLLPEEGQSLIVAGALISIALNPLVFKGVSYLEEYIERHPKLKSKFIFFNDSLSQLENETHSRYLAKHIVLIGYGRVGSYIGEQLIKKNIAFVVAEQNREFVSALRKNNIKSISGDASDPVVLVQTHIKNAKMLVLAIPDTVKVREIIKIACKLNPKIKILVRCHDQEEIEFIKKETSCDAFLGEEELAKSMSKKIFDLI
;
A
#
# COMPACT_ATOMS: atom_id res chain seq x y z
N MET A 1 35.96 15.73 -32.85
CA MET A 1 35.85 14.82 -31.71
C MET A 1 34.38 14.50 -31.57
N PRO A 2 33.94 13.25 -31.48
CA PRO A 2 32.57 12.97 -31.18
C PRO A 2 32.27 13.56 -29.79
N HIS A 3 31.31 14.45 -29.70
CA HIS A 3 30.83 14.98 -28.42
C HIS A 3 30.17 13.81 -27.68
N ASP A 4 30.87 13.26 -26.69
CA ASP A 4 30.27 12.31 -25.76
C ASP A 4 29.23 13.05 -24.94
N PHE A 5 27.96 12.74 -25.16
CA PHE A 5 26.83 13.26 -24.37
C PHE A 5 26.35 12.16 -23.38
N PRO A 6 27.09 11.90 -22.30
CA PRO A 6 26.84 10.76 -21.42
C PRO A 6 25.44 10.80 -20.78
N LEU A 7 24.89 11.99 -20.51
CA LEU A 7 23.54 12.16 -19.99
C LEU A 7 22.48 11.70 -21.02
N ILE A 8 22.57 12.22 -22.25
CA ILE A 8 21.60 11.90 -23.30
C ILE A 8 21.68 10.39 -23.64
N THR A 9 22.89 9.87 -23.76
CA THR A 9 23.11 8.45 -24.08
C THR A 9 22.54 7.54 -22.98
N THR A 10 22.78 7.89 -21.70
CA THR A 10 22.25 7.12 -20.55
C THR A 10 20.72 7.17 -20.52
N ILE A 11 20.11 8.33 -20.69
CA ILE A 11 18.63 8.46 -20.68
C ILE A 11 18.03 7.71 -21.87
N SER A 12 18.58 7.91 -23.09
CA SER A 12 18.03 7.29 -24.31
C SER A 12 18.13 5.78 -24.26
N SER A 13 19.26 5.21 -23.82
CA SER A 13 19.43 3.76 -23.69
C SER A 13 18.53 3.20 -22.58
N ALA A 14 18.45 3.88 -21.44
CA ALA A 14 17.58 3.47 -20.32
C ALA A 14 16.10 3.43 -20.73
N LEU A 15 15.58 4.52 -21.30
CA LEU A 15 14.17 4.58 -21.73
C LEU A 15 13.87 3.65 -22.90
N GLY A 16 14.75 3.59 -23.91
CA GLY A 16 14.56 2.74 -25.09
C GLY A 16 14.53 1.26 -24.74
N LEU A 17 15.51 0.76 -23.98
CA LEU A 17 15.53 -0.63 -23.56
C LEU A 17 14.39 -0.96 -22.59
N SER A 18 14.06 -0.04 -21.69
CA SER A 18 12.95 -0.21 -20.76
C SER A 18 11.61 -0.33 -21.49
N LEU A 19 11.39 0.45 -22.54
CA LEU A 19 10.20 0.33 -23.39
C LEU A 19 10.12 -1.06 -24.01
N ILE A 20 11.20 -1.53 -24.63
CA ILE A 20 11.24 -2.84 -25.31
C ILE A 20 11.03 -3.97 -24.30
N LEU A 21 11.82 -4.01 -23.24
CA LEU A 21 11.77 -5.09 -22.26
C LEU A 21 10.51 -5.03 -21.37
N GLY A 22 10.04 -3.83 -21.06
CA GLY A 22 8.78 -3.64 -20.36
C GLY A 22 7.59 -4.10 -21.17
N PHE A 23 7.59 -3.85 -22.51
CA PHE A 23 6.59 -4.40 -23.43
C PHE A 23 6.59 -5.93 -23.44
N PHE A 24 7.75 -6.55 -23.56
CA PHE A 24 7.86 -8.01 -23.52
C PHE A 24 7.46 -8.59 -22.17
N ALA A 25 7.87 -7.97 -21.06
CA ALA A 25 7.44 -8.38 -19.72
C ALA A 25 5.90 -8.35 -19.60
N ASN A 26 5.28 -7.25 -20.04
CA ASN A 26 3.82 -7.13 -20.01
C ASN A 26 3.11 -8.17 -20.88
N ARG A 27 3.67 -8.47 -22.08
CA ARG A 27 3.15 -9.52 -22.96
C ARG A 27 3.25 -10.92 -22.34
N LEU A 28 4.27 -11.15 -21.50
CA LEU A 28 4.43 -12.36 -20.69
C LEU A 28 3.58 -12.34 -19.40
N LYS A 29 2.72 -11.33 -19.22
CA LYS A 29 1.87 -11.12 -18.03
C LYS A 29 2.68 -10.85 -16.73
N LEU A 30 3.94 -10.46 -16.86
CA LEU A 30 4.78 -9.98 -15.77
C LEU A 30 4.61 -8.47 -15.59
N PRO A 31 4.91 -7.93 -14.38
CA PRO A 31 4.98 -6.47 -14.18
C PRO A 31 6.03 -5.85 -15.11
N ALA A 32 5.72 -4.70 -15.73
CA ALA A 32 6.67 -3.99 -16.60
C ALA A 32 7.97 -3.60 -15.86
N LEU A 33 7.91 -3.45 -14.54
CA LEU A 33 9.06 -3.21 -13.65
C LEU A 33 10.18 -4.24 -13.82
N VAL A 34 9.83 -5.51 -14.05
CA VAL A 34 10.79 -6.57 -14.34
C VAL A 34 11.61 -6.22 -15.58
N GLY A 35 10.93 -5.74 -16.64
CA GLY A 35 11.59 -5.29 -17.86
C GLY A 35 12.52 -4.09 -17.62
N TYR A 36 12.16 -3.15 -16.76
CA TYR A 36 13.00 -1.98 -16.44
C TYR A 36 14.26 -2.38 -15.68
N ILE A 37 14.15 -3.29 -14.71
CA ILE A 37 15.33 -3.81 -13.99
C ILE A 37 16.23 -4.60 -14.95
N LEU A 38 15.65 -5.43 -15.84
CA LEU A 38 16.41 -6.16 -16.85
C LEU A 38 17.12 -5.21 -17.83
N ALA A 39 16.49 -4.09 -18.22
CA ALA A 39 17.14 -3.06 -19.02
C ALA A 39 18.39 -2.51 -18.30
N GLY A 40 18.27 -2.24 -17.01
CA GLY A 40 19.39 -1.80 -16.17
C GLY A 40 20.52 -2.82 -16.09
N ILE A 41 20.21 -4.10 -15.96
CA ILE A 41 21.20 -5.18 -15.98
C ILE A 41 21.97 -5.18 -17.30
N LEU A 42 21.27 -5.04 -18.43
CA LEU A 42 21.87 -5.09 -19.76
C LEU A 42 22.81 -3.90 -20.05
N ILE A 43 22.49 -2.70 -19.55
CA ILE A 43 23.33 -1.50 -19.73
C ILE A 43 24.22 -1.20 -18.52
N GLY A 44 24.22 -2.10 -17.54
CA GLY A 44 25.01 -1.98 -16.33
C GLY A 44 26.48 -2.37 -16.51
N PRO A 45 27.34 -2.04 -15.54
CA PRO A 45 28.78 -2.25 -15.63
C PRO A 45 29.17 -3.74 -15.55
N PHE A 46 28.28 -4.62 -15.20
CA PHE A 46 28.55 -6.06 -15.00
C PHE A 46 28.09 -6.94 -16.17
N THR A 47 27.58 -6.32 -17.24
CA THR A 47 27.15 -7.03 -18.44
C THR A 47 27.97 -6.57 -19.63
N PRO A 48 28.50 -7.49 -20.48
CA PRO A 48 29.31 -7.08 -21.63
C PRO A 48 28.48 -6.32 -22.65
N GLY A 49 29.05 -5.28 -23.25
CA GLY A 49 28.41 -4.46 -24.27
C GLY A 49 28.46 -2.97 -23.96
N PHE A 50 27.38 -2.26 -24.29
CA PHE A 50 27.26 -0.84 -23.99
C PHE A 50 27.01 -0.64 -22.48
N VAL A 51 27.84 0.20 -21.87
CA VAL A 51 27.74 0.54 -20.45
C VAL A 51 27.30 2.00 -20.30
N ALA A 52 26.14 2.21 -19.68
CA ALA A 52 25.65 3.54 -19.33
C ALA A 52 26.43 4.12 -18.14
N ASN A 53 26.39 5.45 -18.00
CA ASN A 53 27.07 6.13 -16.89
C ASN A 53 26.32 5.89 -15.57
N SER A 54 26.88 5.06 -14.71
CA SER A 54 26.25 4.69 -13.43
C SER A 54 26.07 5.86 -12.46
N LYS A 55 26.93 6.88 -12.49
CA LYS A 55 26.77 8.09 -11.65
C LYS A 55 25.56 8.90 -12.11
N ILE A 56 25.43 9.13 -13.41
CA ILE A 56 24.27 9.83 -13.98
C ILE A 56 22.98 9.02 -13.72
N ALA A 57 23.03 7.72 -13.89
CA ALA A 57 21.88 6.85 -13.59
C ALA A 57 21.46 6.94 -12.12
N ALA A 58 22.41 7.00 -11.18
CA ALA A 58 22.13 7.20 -9.76
C ALA A 58 21.49 8.56 -9.46
N GLU A 59 21.99 9.66 -10.05
CA GLU A 59 21.41 11.00 -9.87
C GLU A 59 19.99 11.10 -10.44
N LEU A 60 19.74 10.47 -11.60
CA LEU A 60 18.39 10.38 -12.18
C LEU A 60 17.44 9.52 -11.33
N ALA A 61 17.99 8.46 -10.70
CA ALA A 61 17.24 7.63 -9.78
C ALA A 61 16.79 8.40 -8.53
N GLU A 62 17.63 9.30 -7.99
CA GLU A 62 17.23 10.16 -6.87
C GLU A 62 16.03 11.04 -7.21
N ILE A 63 16.00 11.64 -8.41
CA ILE A 63 14.82 12.39 -8.88
C ILE A 63 13.61 11.45 -8.99
N GLY A 64 13.82 10.24 -9.48
CA GLY A 64 12.79 9.21 -9.55
C GLY A 64 12.20 8.88 -8.19
N ILE A 65 13.05 8.68 -7.17
CA ILE A 65 12.63 8.43 -5.78
C ILE A 65 11.85 9.63 -5.23
N MET A 66 12.32 10.85 -5.45
CA MET A 66 11.60 12.05 -5.00
C MET A 66 10.18 12.11 -5.58
N LEU A 67 10.04 11.93 -6.88
CA LEU A 67 8.72 11.99 -7.53
C LEU A 67 7.83 10.80 -7.16
N LEU A 68 8.39 9.60 -6.97
CA LEU A 68 7.64 8.45 -6.47
C LEU A 68 7.11 8.71 -5.06
N MET A 69 7.96 9.14 -4.14
CA MET A 69 7.60 9.39 -2.74
C MET A 69 6.63 10.57 -2.61
N PHE A 70 6.79 11.60 -3.44
CA PHE A 70 5.81 12.68 -3.55
C PHE A 70 4.43 12.14 -3.95
N GLY A 71 4.37 11.28 -4.95
CA GLY A 71 3.13 10.61 -5.36
C GLY A 71 2.51 9.76 -4.24
N VAL A 72 3.32 9.01 -3.50
CA VAL A 72 2.85 8.26 -2.32
C VAL A 72 2.27 9.22 -1.28
N GLY A 73 2.96 10.34 -1.00
CA GLY A 73 2.48 11.37 -0.09
C GLY A 73 1.13 11.99 -0.50
N LEU A 74 0.94 12.26 -1.80
CA LEU A 74 -0.34 12.76 -2.33
C LEU A 74 -1.51 11.79 -2.11
N HIS A 75 -1.26 10.49 -2.14
CA HIS A 75 -2.28 9.47 -1.90
C HIS A 75 -2.41 9.07 -0.42
N PHE A 76 -1.44 9.46 0.41
CA PHE A 76 -1.42 9.11 1.82
C PHE A 76 -2.53 9.79 2.62
N SER A 77 -3.41 8.99 3.25
CA SER A 77 -4.48 9.45 4.15
C SER A 77 -4.18 9.09 5.59
N LEU A 78 -3.92 10.09 6.41
CA LEU A 78 -3.87 9.90 7.86
C LEU A 78 -5.17 9.29 8.39
N ASP A 79 -6.32 9.74 7.88
CA ASP A 79 -7.63 9.22 8.29
C ASP A 79 -7.80 7.75 7.92
N ASP A 80 -7.31 7.33 6.75
CA ASP A 80 -7.38 5.92 6.34
C ASP A 80 -6.41 5.06 7.15
N LEU A 81 -5.22 5.55 7.46
CA LEU A 81 -4.31 4.89 8.39
C LEU A 81 -4.92 4.76 9.79
N LEU A 82 -5.56 5.83 10.29
CA LEU A 82 -6.21 5.81 11.60
C LEU A 82 -7.33 4.77 11.70
N LYS A 83 -8.02 4.46 10.59
CA LYS A 83 -9.05 3.41 10.52
C LYS A 83 -8.51 1.98 10.66
N VAL A 84 -7.24 1.75 10.33
CA VAL A 84 -6.61 0.43 10.36
C VAL A 84 -5.39 0.36 11.28
N LYS A 85 -5.11 1.41 12.04
CA LYS A 85 -3.89 1.55 12.87
C LYS A 85 -3.66 0.41 13.85
N LYS A 86 -4.74 -0.17 14.40
CA LYS A 86 -4.64 -1.24 15.39
C LYS A 86 -4.07 -2.55 14.83
N ILE A 87 -4.19 -2.75 13.51
CA ILE A 87 -3.58 -3.88 12.83
C ILE A 87 -2.34 -3.45 12.05
N ALA A 88 -2.37 -2.30 11.36
CA ALA A 88 -1.28 -1.86 10.50
C ALA A 88 0.00 -1.57 11.30
N VAL A 89 -0.10 -0.84 12.43
CA VAL A 89 1.09 -0.47 13.21
C VAL A 89 1.75 -1.69 13.88
N PRO A 90 1.07 -2.48 14.72
CA PRO A 90 1.72 -3.63 15.36
C PRO A 90 2.06 -4.73 14.35
N GLY A 91 1.25 -4.88 13.28
CA GLY A 91 1.50 -5.84 12.23
C GLY A 91 2.78 -5.53 11.47
N ALA A 92 2.97 -4.30 10.99
CA ALA A 92 4.17 -3.87 10.30
C ALA A 92 5.42 -4.00 11.18
N LEU A 93 5.35 -3.55 12.44
CA LEU A 93 6.46 -3.67 13.39
C LEU A 93 6.89 -5.13 13.60
N LEU A 94 5.94 -5.99 13.91
CA LEU A 94 6.23 -7.42 14.16
C LEU A 94 6.74 -8.12 12.90
N GLN A 95 6.21 -7.77 11.74
CA GLN A 95 6.65 -8.34 10.47
C GLN A 95 8.06 -7.86 10.10
N ILE A 96 8.40 -6.57 10.30
CA ILE A 96 9.76 -6.06 10.11
C ILE A 96 10.72 -6.81 11.02
N ILE A 97 10.40 -6.95 12.31
CA ILE A 97 11.24 -7.68 13.27
C ILE A 97 11.42 -9.13 12.82
N ALA A 98 10.35 -9.83 12.50
CA ALA A 98 10.42 -11.24 12.09
C ALA A 98 11.23 -11.42 10.79
N ALA A 99 11.00 -10.59 9.78
CA ALA A 99 11.74 -10.64 8.51
C ALA A 99 13.23 -10.30 8.72
N THR A 100 13.50 -9.28 9.54
CA THR A 100 14.88 -8.92 9.91
C THR A 100 15.60 -10.08 10.60
N LEU A 101 14.94 -10.73 11.55
CA LEU A 101 15.53 -11.88 12.26
C LEU A 101 15.75 -13.07 11.31
N MET A 102 14.81 -13.36 10.40
CA MET A 102 15.00 -14.43 9.40
C MET A 102 16.18 -14.14 8.48
N GLY A 103 16.27 -12.91 7.94
CA GLY A 103 17.37 -12.50 7.08
C GLY A 103 18.69 -12.44 7.81
N ALA A 104 18.71 -11.93 9.06
CA ALA A 104 19.91 -11.88 9.89
C ALA A 104 20.41 -13.29 10.25
N PHE A 105 19.51 -14.20 10.64
CA PHE A 105 19.87 -15.60 10.90
C PHE A 105 20.52 -16.25 9.67
N LEU A 106 19.95 -16.01 8.48
CA LEU A 106 20.50 -16.53 7.25
C LEU A 106 21.90 -15.95 6.96
N ALA A 107 22.10 -14.64 7.09
CA ALA A 107 23.38 -13.98 6.86
C ALA A 107 24.45 -14.42 7.87
N LEU A 108 24.08 -14.58 9.16
CA LEU A 108 24.96 -15.13 10.19
C LEU A 108 25.39 -16.58 9.86
N SER A 109 24.48 -17.39 9.28
CA SER A 109 24.82 -18.76 8.85
C SER A 109 25.82 -18.79 7.70
N TRP A 110 25.96 -17.70 6.95
CA TRP A 110 26.98 -17.50 5.92
C TRP A 110 28.28 -16.94 6.46
N GLY A 111 28.38 -16.69 7.77
CA GLY A 111 29.57 -16.16 8.44
C GLY A 111 29.72 -14.65 8.40
N TRP A 112 28.64 -13.91 8.07
CA TRP A 112 28.67 -12.45 8.12
C TRP A 112 28.62 -11.96 9.57
N ASP A 113 29.17 -10.77 9.82
CA ASP A 113 29.07 -10.13 11.12
C ASP A 113 27.63 -9.66 11.43
N LEU A 114 27.38 -9.38 12.70
CA LEU A 114 26.04 -9.03 13.19
C LEU A 114 25.49 -7.76 12.53
N SER A 115 26.35 -6.76 12.26
CA SER A 115 25.94 -5.52 11.62
C SER A 115 25.46 -5.75 10.18
N ALA A 116 26.23 -6.49 9.39
CA ALA A 116 25.86 -6.86 8.04
C ALA A 116 24.60 -7.73 8.02
N ALA A 117 24.50 -8.68 8.95
CA ALA A 117 23.34 -9.54 9.07
C ALA A 117 22.05 -8.77 9.39
N LEU A 118 22.09 -7.82 10.31
CA LEU A 118 20.94 -6.98 10.67
C LEU A 118 20.50 -6.08 9.51
N ILE A 119 21.45 -5.42 8.83
CA ILE A 119 21.13 -4.56 7.69
C ILE A 119 20.59 -5.37 6.52
N PHE A 120 21.16 -6.53 6.25
CA PHE A 120 20.65 -7.46 5.25
C PHE A 120 19.22 -7.88 5.56
N GLY A 121 18.95 -8.38 6.77
CA GLY A 121 17.62 -8.79 7.19
C GLY A 121 16.60 -7.66 7.14
N LEU A 122 16.99 -6.48 7.60
CA LEU A 122 16.14 -5.28 7.54
C LEU A 122 15.83 -4.87 6.09
N SER A 123 16.81 -4.97 5.19
CA SER A 123 16.59 -4.72 3.76
C SER A 123 15.61 -5.71 3.13
N LEU A 124 15.51 -6.94 3.63
CA LEU A 124 14.52 -7.92 3.16
C LEU A 124 13.13 -7.70 3.74
N SER A 125 12.98 -6.90 4.78
CA SER A 125 11.71 -6.76 5.51
C SER A 125 10.66 -5.92 4.76
N VAL A 126 11.05 -4.95 3.95
CA VAL A 126 10.16 -3.92 3.40
C VAL A 126 9.58 -4.31 2.06
N ALA A 127 8.28 -4.19 1.94
CA ALA A 127 7.58 -4.46 0.69
C ALA A 127 7.51 -3.20 -0.20
N SER A 128 7.38 -3.38 -1.53
CA SER A 128 7.25 -2.27 -2.47
C SER A 128 5.83 -1.72 -2.52
N THR A 129 5.71 -0.45 -2.23
CA THR A 129 4.45 0.30 -2.34
C THR A 129 3.95 0.33 -3.78
N VAL A 130 4.85 0.52 -4.76
CA VAL A 130 4.50 0.58 -6.19
C VAL A 130 3.95 -0.75 -6.70
N VAL A 131 4.60 -1.87 -6.35
CA VAL A 131 4.18 -3.21 -6.79
C VAL A 131 2.84 -3.57 -6.15
N LEU A 132 2.67 -3.31 -4.86
CA LEU A 132 1.41 -3.59 -4.15
C LEU A 132 0.25 -2.79 -4.73
N LEU A 133 0.40 -1.46 -4.88
CA LEU A 133 -0.67 -0.60 -5.41
C LEU A 133 -1.12 -1.08 -6.79
N ARG A 134 -0.18 -1.35 -7.71
CA ARG A 134 -0.50 -1.88 -9.05
C ARG A 134 -1.21 -3.25 -8.99
N ALA A 135 -0.78 -4.15 -8.10
CA ALA A 135 -1.42 -5.45 -7.94
C ALA A 135 -2.86 -5.32 -7.40
N MET A 136 -3.06 -4.44 -6.42
CA MET A 136 -4.37 -4.16 -5.83
C MET A 136 -5.31 -3.43 -6.79
N GLU A 137 -4.82 -2.48 -7.58
CA GLU A 137 -5.59 -1.81 -8.64
C GLU A 137 -6.05 -2.82 -9.68
N LYS A 138 -5.14 -3.65 -10.19
CA LYS A 138 -5.44 -4.68 -11.19
C LYS A 138 -6.48 -5.70 -10.72
N THR A 139 -6.51 -5.98 -9.43
CA THR A 139 -7.46 -6.94 -8.81
C THR A 139 -8.73 -6.25 -8.28
N GLY A 140 -8.85 -4.92 -8.36
CA GLY A 140 -9.98 -4.15 -7.83
C GLY A 140 -10.07 -4.13 -6.30
N LEU A 141 -8.98 -4.51 -5.60
CA LEU A 141 -8.98 -4.64 -4.14
C LEU A 141 -8.55 -3.37 -3.39
N LEU A 142 -8.06 -2.35 -4.09
CA LEU A 142 -7.48 -1.15 -3.47
C LEU A 142 -8.45 -0.42 -2.53
N GLN A 143 -9.72 -0.30 -2.91
CA GLN A 143 -10.75 0.40 -2.13
C GLN A 143 -11.41 -0.50 -1.07
N THR A 144 -11.06 -1.79 -1.03
CA THR A 144 -11.59 -2.72 -0.03
C THR A 144 -10.83 -2.60 1.30
N ILE A 145 -11.40 -3.18 2.37
CA ILE A 145 -10.70 -3.24 3.67
C ILE A 145 -9.35 -3.95 3.56
N ASN A 146 -9.22 -4.96 2.68
CA ASN A 146 -7.97 -5.67 2.45
C ASN A 146 -6.90 -4.73 1.87
N GLY A 147 -7.29 -3.89 0.89
CA GLY A 147 -6.42 -2.87 0.33
C GLY A 147 -6.04 -1.81 1.36
N GLN A 148 -7.01 -1.34 2.15
CA GLN A 148 -6.75 -0.35 3.21
C GLN A 148 -5.77 -0.87 4.27
N ILE A 149 -5.91 -2.14 4.70
CA ILE A 149 -4.97 -2.78 5.64
C ILE A 149 -3.58 -2.90 5.00
N ALA A 150 -3.49 -3.41 3.78
CA ALA A 150 -2.21 -3.60 3.09
C ALA A 150 -1.49 -2.26 2.85
N VAL A 151 -2.20 -1.24 2.39
CA VAL A 151 -1.65 0.11 2.19
C VAL A 151 -1.25 0.75 3.53
N GLY A 152 -2.11 0.66 4.56
CA GLY A 152 -1.79 1.16 5.89
C GLY A 152 -0.56 0.48 6.49
N TRP A 153 -0.38 -0.82 6.24
CA TRP A 153 0.79 -1.59 6.67
C TRP A 153 2.05 -1.10 6.00
N LEU A 154 2.05 -0.93 4.66
CA LEU A 154 3.17 -0.39 3.91
C LEU A 154 3.57 1.01 4.36
N ILE A 155 2.60 1.88 4.60
CA ILE A 155 2.87 3.24 5.08
C ILE A 155 3.66 3.21 6.39
N VAL A 156 3.31 2.29 7.30
CA VAL A 156 4.06 2.12 8.55
C VAL A 156 5.45 1.57 8.28
N GLU A 157 5.60 0.57 7.37
CA GLU A 157 6.90 0.08 6.93
C GLU A 157 7.77 1.21 6.37
N ASP A 158 7.23 2.02 5.45
CA ASP A 158 7.93 3.13 4.82
C ASP A 158 8.38 4.18 5.85
N LEU A 159 7.51 4.54 6.81
CA LEU A 159 7.86 5.48 7.88
C LEU A 159 8.98 4.96 8.78
N ILE A 160 8.95 3.66 9.12
CA ILE A 160 10.01 3.03 9.91
C ILE A 160 11.32 3.03 9.11
N MET A 161 11.26 2.70 7.82
CA MET A 161 12.47 2.67 6.99
C MET A 161 13.07 4.04 6.78
N VAL A 162 12.25 5.06 6.63
CA VAL A 162 12.74 6.45 6.61
C VAL A 162 13.48 6.77 7.91
N LEU A 163 12.92 6.40 9.06
CA LEU A 163 13.59 6.59 10.36
C LEU A 163 14.92 5.82 10.42
N VAL A 164 14.93 4.57 9.96
CA VAL A 164 16.15 3.75 9.88
C VAL A 164 17.21 4.40 9.00
N LEU A 165 16.86 4.83 7.78
CA LEU A 165 17.79 5.46 6.85
C LEU A 165 18.43 6.73 7.41
N VAL A 166 17.71 7.47 8.23
CA VAL A 166 18.25 8.68 8.86
C VAL A 166 19.12 8.34 10.06
N LEU A 167 18.77 7.33 10.84
CA LEU A 167 19.53 6.94 12.04
C LEU A 167 20.75 6.07 11.71
N LEU A 168 20.73 5.33 10.61
CA LEU A 168 21.78 4.38 10.25
C LEU A 168 23.19 5.03 10.16
N PRO A 169 23.39 6.20 9.50
CA PRO A 169 24.71 6.85 9.48
C PRO A 169 25.23 7.23 10.88
N ALA A 170 24.31 7.62 11.78
CA ALA A 170 24.68 7.96 13.15
C ALA A 170 25.06 6.71 13.99
N ILE A 171 24.42 5.57 13.70
CA ILE A 171 24.64 4.29 14.41
C ILE A 171 25.79 3.49 13.76
N ALA A 172 26.16 3.80 12.53
CA ALA A 172 27.16 3.05 11.76
C ALA A 172 28.50 2.92 12.51
N ASN A 173 28.96 3.99 13.16
CA ASN A 173 30.19 3.99 13.94
C ASN A 173 30.16 3.04 15.14
N ILE A 174 28.97 2.77 15.71
CA ILE A 174 28.80 1.79 16.78
C ILE A 174 28.81 0.39 16.22
N LEU A 175 28.07 0.17 15.14
CA LEU A 175 27.91 -1.14 14.51
C LEU A 175 29.21 -1.64 13.89
N SER A 176 30.06 -0.75 13.37
CA SER A 176 31.36 -1.11 12.76
C SER A 176 32.45 -1.46 13.78
N GLY A 177 32.16 -1.40 15.07
CA GLY A 177 33.17 -1.69 16.12
C GLY A 177 34.29 -0.64 16.19
N SER A 178 34.22 0.42 15.40
CA SER A 178 35.20 1.51 15.36
C SER A 178 35.03 2.51 16.51
N ALA A 179 34.46 2.05 17.62
CA ALA A 179 34.14 2.84 18.82
C ALA A 179 35.35 3.49 19.51
N SER A 180 36.55 3.39 18.94
CA SER A 180 37.76 4.01 19.46
C SER A 180 37.90 5.51 19.22
N VAL A 181 36.97 6.17 18.52
CA VAL A 181 37.16 7.57 18.07
C VAL A 181 36.13 8.57 18.64
N MET A 182 34.98 8.13 19.17
CA MET A 182 34.03 9.07 19.81
C MET A 182 33.63 8.61 21.21
N PRO A 183 33.70 9.48 22.23
CA PRO A 183 33.15 9.22 23.55
C PRO A 183 31.64 8.93 23.45
N ALA A 184 31.14 7.96 24.23
CA ALA A 184 29.71 7.57 24.23
C ALA A 184 28.76 8.78 24.45
N GLU A 185 29.22 9.79 25.19
CA GLU A 185 28.47 11.05 25.40
C GLU A 185 28.17 11.79 24.10
N ASN A 186 29.12 11.81 23.13
CA ASN A 186 28.92 12.49 21.85
C ASN A 186 27.91 11.75 20.93
N LEU A 187 27.73 10.46 21.15
CA LEU A 187 26.81 9.63 20.38
C LEU A 187 25.35 9.94 20.72
N TRP A 188 25.02 9.99 22.01
CA TRP A 188 23.67 10.36 22.47
C TRP A 188 23.31 11.79 22.03
N ILE A 189 24.28 12.69 22.06
CA ILE A 189 24.10 14.07 21.58
C ILE A 189 23.83 14.08 20.07
N SER A 190 24.58 13.29 19.28
CA SER A 190 24.38 13.20 17.81
C SER A 190 23.00 12.61 17.48
N LEU A 191 22.59 11.54 18.16
CA LEU A 191 21.26 10.95 18.00
C LEU A 191 20.16 11.94 18.41
N LEU A 192 20.33 12.64 19.51
CA LEU A 192 19.37 13.66 19.96
C LEU A 192 19.25 14.79 18.95
N ILE A 193 20.38 15.32 18.45
CA ILE A 193 20.38 16.39 17.43
C ILE A 193 19.71 15.91 16.15
N THR A 194 20.00 14.69 15.69
CA THR A 194 19.37 14.13 14.50
C THR A 194 17.86 13.96 14.69
N THR A 195 17.46 13.39 15.81
CA THR A 195 16.02 13.25 16.15
C THR A 195 15.33 14.60 16.25
N LEU A 196 15.99 15.60 16.86
CA LEU A 196 15.45 16.95 16.96
C LEU A 196 15.32 17.63 15.60
N LYS A 197 16.29 17.45 14.69
CA LYS A 197 16.22 17.96 13.31
C LYS A 197 15.05 17.35 12.54
N ILE A 198 14.83 16.04 12.67
CA ILE A 198 13.69 15.36 12.05
C ILE A 198 12.38 15.87 12.64
N ALA A 199 12.28 15.95 13.96
CA ALA A 199 11.09 16.46 14.63
C ALA A 199 10.80 17.92 14.23
N LEU A 200 11.82 18.74 14.12
CA LEU A 200 11.71 20.14 13.65
C LEU A 200 11.25 20.19 12.18
N PHE A 201 11.79 19.35 11.31
CA PHE A 201 11.34 19.25 9.91
C PHE A 201 9.86 18.89 9.85
N ILE A 202 9.45 17.84 10.57
CA ILE A 202 8.05 17.40 10.63
C ILE A 202 7.15 18.52 11.15
N ALA A 203 7.56 19.19 12.22
CA ALA A 203 6.81 20.32 12.80
C ALA A 203 6.66 21.49 11.80
N VAL A 204 7.74 21.85 11.11
CA VAL A 204 7.71 22.90 10.07
C VAL A 204 6.76 22.50 8.94
N MET A 205 6.83 21.26 8.47
CA MET A 205 5.94 20.78 7.41
C MET A 205 4.47 20.77 7.85
N LEU A 206 4.17 20.28 9.06
CA LEU A 206 2.80 20.22 9.55
C LEU A 206 2.19 21.60 9.88
N ILE A 207 3.00 22.58 10.30
CA ILE A 207 2.53 23.91 10.69
C ILE A 207 2.55 24.88 9.50
N ALA A 208 3.71 25.03 8.84
CA ALA A 208 3.88 25.96 7.74
C ALA A 208 3.47 25.32 6.41
N GLY A 209 3.89 24.08 6.14
CA GLY A 209 3.60 23.36 4.89
C GLY A 209 2.11 23.23 4.63
N LYS A 210 1.32 22.86 5.64
CA LYS A 210 -0.14 22.72 5.57
C LYS A 210 -0.87 24.03 5.19
N LYS A 211 -0.26 25.20 5.40
CA LYS A 211 -0.84 26.50 5.02
C LYS A 211 -0.27 27.03 3.71
N VAL A 212 1.05 26.92 3.54
CA VAL A 212 1.78 27.52 2.41
C VAL A 212 1.45 26.82 1.09
N PHE A 213 1.48 25.48 1.07
CA PHE A 213 1.31 24.74 -0.19
C PHE A 213 -0.11 24.84 -0.77
N PRO A 214 -1.20 24.66 -0.01
CA PRO A 214 -2.54 24.90 -0.53
C PRO A 214 -2.74 26.32 -1.03
N ALA A 215 -2.23 27.32 -0.30
CA ALA A 215 -2.32 28.73 -0.70
C ALA A 215 -1.54 29.01 -2.00
N MET A 216 -0.34 28.45 -2.13
CA MET A 216 0.48 28.58 -3.34
C MET A 216 -0.22 27.94 -4.55
N LEU A 217 -0.72 26.70 -4.42
CA LEU A 217 -1.47 26.02 -5.46
C LEU A 217 -2.73 26.80 -5.87
N TRP A 218 -3.44 27.35 -4.90
CA TRP A 218 -4.64 28.17 -5.17
C TRP A 218 -4.30 29.44 -5.96
N HIS A 219 -3.23 30.16 -5.60
CA HIS A 219 -2.81 31.36 -6.33
C HIS A 219 -2.41 31.05 -7.78
N ILE A 220 -1.65 29.94 -7.97
CA ILE A 220 -1.22 29.52 -9.30
C ILE A 220 -2.39 28.98 -10.12
N ALA A 221 -3.30 28.21 -9.53
CA ALA A 221 -4.48 27.70 -10.22
C ALA A 221 -5.37 28.82 -10.78
N ARG A 222 -5.44 29.96 -10.07
CA ARG A 222 -6.19 31.16 -10.55
C ARG A 222 -5.61 31.82 -11.79
N THR A 223 -4.35 31.57 -12.13
CA THR A 223 -3.77 32.08 -13.39
C THR A 223 -4.34 31.38 -14.62
N GLY A 224 -5.02 30.23 -14.45
CA GLY A 224 -5.51 29.40 -15.54
C GLY A 224 -4.42 28.65 -16.32
N SER A 225 -3.13 28.90 -16.05
CA SER A 225 -2.03 28.26 -16.76
C SER A 225 -1.78 26.85 -16.24
N ARG A 226 -1.94 25.85 -17.12
CA ARG A 226 -1.61 24.45 -16.84
C ARG A 226 -0.10 24.27 -16.63
N GLU A 227 0.72 24.94 -17.43
CA GLU A 227 2.17 24.85 -17.35
C GLU A 227 2.70 25.32 -15.99
N LEU A 228 2.22 26.49 -15.51
CA LEU A 228 2.62 27.03 -14.21
C LEU A 228 2.15 26.12 -13.07
N PHE A 229 0.99 25.50 -13.20
CA PHE A 229 0.49 24.59 -12.19
C PHE A 229 1.35 23.32 -12.10
N THR A 230 1.65 22.68 -13.24
CA THR A 230 2.53 21.50 -13.31
C THR A 230 3.93 21.82 -12.80
N LEU A 231 4.50 22.97 -13.22
CA LEU A 231 5.79 23.43 -12.75
C LEU A 231 5.82 23.64 -11.22
N CYS A 232 4.77 24.25 -10.67
CA CYS A 232 4.63 24.45 -9.23
C CYS A 232 4.64 23.13 -8.46
N VAL A 233 3.89 22.12 -8.93
CA VAL A 233 3.81 20.81 -8.29
C VAL A 233 5.17 20.11 -8.27
N ILE A 234 5.86 20.09 -9.43
CA ILE A 234 7.16 19.42 -9.57
C ILE A 234 8.24 20.19 -8.80
N ALA A 235 8.26 21.52 -8.94
CA ALA A 235 9.22 22.36 -8.23
C ALA A 235 9.08 22.24 -6.72
N ALA A 236 7.85 22.18 -6.20
CA ALA A 236 7.61 21.96 -4.79
C ALA A 236 8.11 20.58 -4.35
N ALA A 237 7.80 19.51 -5.09
CA ALA A 237 8.27 18.16 -4.76
C ALA A 237 9.80 18.10 -4.65
N VAL A 238 10.50 18.59 -5.66
CA VAL A 238 11.97 18.51 -5.73
C VAL A 238 12.64 19.51 -4.76
N SER A 239 12.14 20.76 -4.70
CA SER A 239 12.77 21.80 -3.86
C SER A 239 12.60 21.51 -2.37
N ILE A 240 11.43 20.96 -1.96
CA ILE A 240 11.22 20.59 -0.56
C ILE A 240 12.09 19.39 -0.20
N ALA A 241 12.17 18.38 -1.07
CA ALA A 241 13.04 17.23 -0.86
C ALA A 241 14.50 17.65 -0.70
N TYR A 242 14.98 18.52 -1.60
CA TYR A 242 16.33 19.07 -1.54
C TYR A 242 16.56 19.92 -0.29
N GLY A 243 15.64 20.83 0.02
CA GLY A 243 15.71 21.69 1.21
C GLY A 243 15.67 20.87 2.51
N ALA A 244 14.83 19.85 2.59
CA ALA A 244 14.76 18.93 3.72
C ALA A 244 16.11 18.22 3.95
N SER A 245 16.76 17.77 2.89
CA SER A 245 18.05 17.12 2.97
C SER A 245 19.15 18.07 3.41
N LYS A 246 19.21 19.26 2.83
CA LYS A 246 20.27 20.24 3.11
C LYS A 246 20.14 20.92 4.47
N LEU A 247 18.91 21.26 4.89
CA LEU A 247 18.69 22.03 6.12
C LEU A 247 18.55 21.12 7.36
N PHE A 248 17.91 19.97 7.18
CA PHE A 248 17.58 19.09 8.31
C PHE A 248 18.36 17.76 8.28
N GLY A 249 19.07 17.44 7.18
CA GLY A 249 19.81 16.19 7.03
C GLY A 249 18.93 14.94 6.86
N VAL A 250 17.67 15.13 6.44
CA VAL A 250 16.75 14.02 6.15
C VAL A 250 16.90 13.56 4.70
N SER A 251 16.43 12.34 4.40
CA SER A 251 16.50 11.82 3.02
C SER A 251 15.61 12.62 2.06
N PHE A 252 16.00 12.67 0.77
CA PHE A 252 15.17 13.23 -0.29
C PHE A 252 13.78 12.59 -0.34
N ALA A 253 13.72 11.27 -0.14
CA ALA A 253 12.48 10.50 -0.10
C ALA A 253 11.49 11.02 0.96
N LEU A 254 11.97 11.26 2.20
CA LEU A 254 11.14 11.81 3.28
C LEU A 254 10.66 13.21 2.95
N GLY A 255 11.54 14.08 2.47
CA GLY A 255 11.19 15.46 2.10
C GLY A 255 10.08 15.49 1.05
N ALA A 256 10.22 14.69 0.00
CA ALA A 256 9.24 14.58 -1.07
C ALA A 256 7.91 13.97 -0.59
N PHE A 257 7.95 12.95 0.26
CA PHE A 257 6.74 12.36 0.87
C PHE A 257 5.93 13.40 1.64
N PHE A 258 6.59 14.18 2.51
CA PHE A 258 5.91 15.25 3.25
C PHE A 258 5.38 16.36 2.33
N ALA A 259 6.09 16.70 1.26
CA ALA A 259 5.61 17.65 0.26
C ALA A 259 4.28 17.17 -0.36
N GLY A 260 4.22 15.89 -0.76
CA GLY A 260 3.01 15.28 -1.29
C GLY A 260 1.87 15.25 -0.27
N MET A 261 2.17 14.85 0.96
CA MET A 261 1.19 14.80 2.05
C MET A 261 0.59 16.20 2.37
N MET A 262 1.40 17.26 2.31
CA MET A 262 0.90 18.61 2.52
C MET A 262 0.05 19.10 1.35
N MET A 263 0.40 18.75 0.11
CA MET A 263 -0.42 19.09 -1.05
C MET A 263 -1.75 18.35 -1.09
N ARG A 264 -1.84 17.18 -0.51
CA ARG A 264 -3.08 16.43 -0.39
C ARG A 264 -4.17 17.20 0.37
N GLU A 265 -3.81 18.01 1.35
CA GLU A 265 -4.74 18.87 2.10
C GLU A 265 -5.36 19.98 1.23
N SER A 266 -4.87 20.18 0.00
CA SER A 266 -5.40 21.16 -0.95
C SER A 266 -6.59 20.60 -1.72
N GLU A 267 -7.55 21.47 -2.08
CA GLU A 267 -8.65 21.16 -3.01
C GLU A 267 -8.13 20.73 -4.40
N PHE A 268 -6.90 21.12 -4.75
CA PHE A 268 -6.24 20.78 -6.02
C PHE A 268 -5.40 19.49 -5.96
N SER A 269 -5.48 18.72 -4.87
CA SER A 269 -4.67 17.51 -4.68
C SER A 269 -4.82 16.49 -5.80
N HIS A 270 -6.05 16.27 -6.28
CA HIS A 270 -6.32 15.35 -7.39
C HIS A 270 -5.63 15.81 -8.69
N ARG A 271 -5.77 17.10 -9.01
CA ARG A 271 -5.11 17.68 -10.18
C ARG A 271 -3.59 17.65 -10.05
N ALA A 272 -3.03 17.91 -8.86
CA ALA A 272 -1.60 17.79 -8.61
C ALA A 272 -1.09 16.36 -8.84
N ALA A 273 -1.86 15.35 -8.41
CA ALA A 273 -1.55 13.95 -8.65
C ALA A 273 -1.55 13.60 -10.15
N GLU A 274 -2.58 14.03 -10.90
CA GLU A 274 -2.68 13.79 -12.35
C GLU A 274 -1.56 14.47 -13.13
N GLU A 275 -1.27 15.73 -12.83
CA GLU A 275 -0.25 16.51 -13.56
C GLU A 275 1.20 16.02 -13.24
N SER A 276 1.44 15.45 -12.05
CA SER A 276 2.74 14.87 -11.70
C SER A 276 2.94 13.44 -12.20
N LEU A 277 1.87 12.71 -12.53
CA LEU A 277 1.89 11.30 -12.88
C LEU A 277 2.85 10.95 -14.03
N PRO A 278 2.86 11.66 -15.19
CA PRO A 278 3.74 11.32 -16.30
C PRO A 278 5.22 11.45 -15.94
N PHE A 279 5.59 12.47 -15.16
CA PHE A 279 6.96 12.68 -14.70
C PHE A 279 7.37 11.58 -13.70
N ARG A 280 6.49 11.27 -12.75
CA ARG A 280 6.69 10.19 -11.79
C ARG A 280 6.93 8.85 -12.49
N GLU A 281 6.13 8.53 -13.52
CA GLU A 281 6.27 7.28 -14.27
C GLU A 281 7.57 7.24 -15.07
N ALA A 282 7.93 8.31 -15.77
CA ALA A 282 9.16 8.38 -16.55
C ALA A 282 10.42 8.24 -15.67
N PHE A 283 10.47 8.97 -14.56
CA PHE A 283 11.61 8.91 -13.64
C PHE A 283 11.64 7.63 -12.80
N ALA A 284 10.49 7.02 -12.54
CA ALA A 284 10.43 5.69 -11.92
C ALA A 284 11.11 4.63 -12.80
N VAL A 285 10.95 4.70 -14.14
CA VAL A 285 11.67 3.82 -15.06
C VAL A 285 13.18 3.99 -14.87
N LEU A 286 13.68 5.22 -14.84
CA LEU A 286 15.12 5.50 -14.67
C LEU A 286 15.63 5.00 -13.31
N PHE A 287 14.84 5.11 -12.26
CA PHE A 287 15.15 4.53 -10.95
C PHE A 287 15.31 3.01 -11.02
N PHE A 288 14.35 2.28 -11.61
CA PHE A 288 14.44 0.82 -11.70
C PHE A 288 15.56 0.35 -12.62
N VAL A 289 15.90 1.11 -13.66
CA VAL A 289 17.09 0.88 -14.49
C VAL A 289 18.35 1.02 -13.64
N SER A 290 18.48 2.09 -12.88
CA SER A 290 19.64 2.29 -11.99
C SER A 290 19.78 1.16 -10.98
N VAL A 291 18.68 0.69 -10.38
CA VAL A 291 18.68 -0.50 -9.50
C VAL A 291 19.17 -1.74 -10.24
N GLY A 292 18.72 -1.95 -11.47
CA GLY A 292 19.18 -3.08 -12.30
C GLY A 292 20.67 -3.05 -12.58
N MET A 293 21.27 -1.86 -12.75
CA MET A 293 22.71 -1.70 -12.96
C MET A 293 23.57 -2.12 -11.75
N LEU A 294 22.98 -2.20 -10.55
CA LEU A 294 23.68 -2.64 -9.34
C LEU A 294 23.78 -4.17 -9.23
N LEU A 295 23.00 -4.91 -10.02
CA LEU A 295 23.03 -6.37 -9.97
C LEU A 295 24.29 -6.91 -10.65
N LYS A 296 25.03 -7.76 -9.94
CA LYS A 296 26.07 -8.63 -10.50
C LYS A 296 25.41 -9.94 -10.95
N PRO A 297 25.18 -10.20 -12.26
CA PRO A 297 24.43 -11.38 -12.72
C PRO A 297 25.09 -12.70 -12.30
N GLU A 298 26.42 -12.69 -12.10
CA GLU A 298 27.19 -13.84 -11.64
C GLU A 298 26.67 -14.43 -10.33
N ILE A 299 26.04 -13.62 -9.45
CA ILE A 299 25.53 -14.12 -8.17
C ILE A 299 24.43 -15.15 -8.32
N ILE A 300 23.64 -15.03 -9.40
CA ILE A 300 22.56 -15.98 -9.69
C ILE A 300 23.14 -17.34 -10.12
N ILE A 301 24.28 -17.32 -10.81
CA ILE A 301 24.94 -18.52 -11.33
C ILE A 301 25.84 -19.15 -10.25
N ASN A 302 26.64 -18.34 -9.57
CA ASN A 302 27.65 -18.81 -8.62
C ASN A 302 27.08 -19.16 -7.23
N SER A 303 25.93 -18.52 -6.84
CA SER A 303 25.32 -18.71 -5.53
C SER A 303 23.80 -18.93 -5.62
N PRO A 304 23.30 -19.86 -6.45
CA PRO A 304 21.85 -20.03 -6.68
C PRO A 304 21.10 -20.40 -5.39
N LEU A 305 21.73 -21.15 -4.50
CA LEU A 305 21.13 -21.54 -3.23
C LEU A 305 20.91 -20.32 -2.31
N LYS A 306 21.88 -19.39 -2.24
CA LYS A 306 21.72 -18.14 -1.47
C LYS A 306 20.58 -17.31 -2.02
N VAL A 307 20.48 -17.16 -3.36
CA VAL A 307 19.38 -16.46 -4.02
C VAL A 307 18.04 -17.12 -3.72
N MET A 308 17.95 -18.46 -3.80
CA MET A 308 16.72 -19.19 -3.48
C MET A 308 16.28 -19.02 -2.02
N MET A 309 17.22 -19.02 -1.07
CA MET A 309 16.93 -18.78 0.35
C MET A 309 16.42 -17.36 0.58
N VAL A 310 17.01 -16.35 -0.06
CA VAL A 310 16.56 -14.96 0.01
C VAL A 310 15.14 -14.83 -0.56
N VAL A 311 14.88 -15.37 -1.74
CA VAL A 311 13.54 -15.39 -2.34
C VAL A 311 12.55 -16.15 -1.44
N GLY A 312 12.99 -17.23 -0.81
CA GLY A 312 12.20 -18.00 0.15
C GLY A 312 11.77 -17.15 1.35
N ILE A 313 12.68 -16.35 1.93
CA ILE A 313 12.33 -15.42 3.02
C ILE A 313 11.34 -14.36 2.52
N ILE A 314 11.60 -13.75 1.36
CA ILE A 314 10.77 -12.66 0.83
C ILE A 314 9.36 -13.16 0.49
N VAL A 315 9.25 -14.25 -0.27
CA VAL A 315 7.97 -14.72 -0.80
C VAL A 315 7.21 -15.59 0.19
N ILE A 316 7.88 -16.48 0.90
CA ILE A 316 7.25 -17.46 1.79
C ILE A 316 7.31 -16.98 3.23
N GLY A 317 8.50 -16.65 3.73
CA GLY A 317 8.71 -16.28 5.14
C GLY A 317 7.87 -15.07 5.55
N LYS A 318 7.99 -13.96 4.84
CA LYS A 318 7.20 -12.74 5.10
C LYS A 318 5.70 -12.99 4.96
N SER A 319 5.28 -13.74 3.93
CA SER A 319 3.86 -14.05 3.72
C SER A 319 3.27 -14.87 4.85
N ILE A 320 3.98 -15.88 5.35
CA ILE A 320 3.52 -16.68 6.51
C ILE A 320 3.38 -15.79 7.73
N VAL A 321 4.39 -14.96 8.04
CA VAL A 321 4.35 -14.04 9.18
C VAL A 321 3.17 -13.08 9.06
N ALA A 322 3.00 -12.44 7.91
CA ALA A 322 1.90 -11.51 7.68
C ALA A 322 0.53 -12.20 7.80
N ALA A 323 0.37 -13.38 7.20
CA ALA A 323 -0.87 -14.15 7.31
C ALA A 323 -1.20 -14.52 8.75
N LEU A 324 -0.21 -14.99 9.52
CA LEU A 324 -0.39 -15.34 10.93
C LEU A 324 -0.76 -14.11 11.78
N LEU A 325 -0.10 -12.97 11.55
CA LEU A 325 -0.40 -11.72 12.27
C LEU A 325 -1.83 -11.25 11.97
N VAL A 326 -2.24 -11.17 10.70
CA VAL A 326 -3.59 -10.75 10.32
C VAL A 326 -4.63 -11.72 10.90
N HIS A 327 -4.33 -13.03 10.88
CA HIS A 327 -5.18 -14.04 11.50
C HIS A 327 -5.27 -13.87 13.03
N PHE A 328 -4.15 -13.58 13.70
CA PHE A 328 -4.10 -13.30 15.14
C PHE A 328 -4.97 -12.09 15.52
N PHE A 329 -5.03 -11.07 14.67
CA PHE A 329 -5.94 -9.93 14.81
C PHE A 329 -7.40 -10.26 14.45
N LYS A 330 -7.72 -11.55 14.25
CA LYS A 330 -9.07 -12.08 14.00
C LYS A 330 -9.75 -11.58 12.73
N TYR A 331 -8.96 -11.22 11.72
CA TYR A 331 -9.48 -10.95 10.37
C TYR A 331 -9.73 -12.25 9.60
N SER A 332 -10.55 -12.18 8.56
CA SER A 332 -10.91 -13.35 7.75
C SER A 332 -9.68 -13.97 7.08
N LEU A 333 -9.77 -15.27 6.77
CA LEU A 333 -8.73 -15.98 6.01
C LEU A 333 -8.42 -15.26 4.69
N LYS A 334 -9.45 -14.81 3.98
CA LYS A 334 -9.33 -14.04 2.74
C LYS A 334 -8.49 -12.78 2.94
N THR A 335 -8.78 -11.99 3.99
CA THR A 335 -7.98 -10.82 4.36
C THR A 335 -6.53 -11.20 4.66
N SER A 336 -6.33 -12.27 5.45
CA SER A 336 -4.99 -12.74 5.82
C SER A 336 -4.16 -13.13 4.59
N LEU A 337 -4.73 -13.90 3.69
CA LEU A 337 -4.08 -14.35 2.47
C LEU A 337 -3.84 -13.19 1.48
N THR A 338 -4.80 -12.29 1.31
CA THR A 338 -4.65 -11.14 0.41
C THR A 338 -3.56 -10.19 0.89
N VAL A 339 -3.55 -9.83 2.18
CA VAL A 339 -2.51 -8.95 2.75
C VAL A 339 -1.14 -9.63 2.67
N SER A 340 -1.03 -10.93 2.99
CA SER A 340 0.24 -11.65 2.90
C SER A 340 0.79 -11.72 1.48
N ALA A 341 -0.05 -11.96 0.46
CA ALA A 341 0.35 -11.95 -0.95
C ALA A 341 0.86 -10.56 -1.40
N SER A 342 0.25 -9.52 -0.88
CA SER A 342 0.65 -8.14 -1.18
C SER A 342 2.04 -7.80 -0.69
N LEU A 343 2.45 -8.38 0.45
CA LEU A 343 3.75 -8.17 1.09
C LEU A 343 4.83 -9.16 0.63
N ALA A 344 4.51 -10.10 -0.27
CA ALA A 344 5.39 -11.17 -0.74
C ALA A 344 6.47 -10.71 -1.75
N GLN A 345 6.97 -9.51 -1.60
CA GLN A 345 7.99 -8.89 -2.45
C GLN A 345 8.71 -7.78 -1.68
N ILE A 346 9.85 -7.27 -2.20
CA ILE A 346 10.59 -6.14 -1.61
C ILE A 346 10.70 -4.98 -2.59
N GLY A 347 10.97 -3.80 -2.07
CA GLY A 347 10.86 -2.55 -2.82
C GLY A 347 12.07 -1.64 -2.78
N GLU A 348 11.82 -0.39 -3.15
CA GLU A 348 12.81 0.67 -3.31
C GLU A 348 13.60 0.95 -2.03
N PHE A 349 12.96 0.93 -0.88
CA PHE A 349 13.64 1.15 0.40
C PHE A 349 14.69 0.07 0.71
N SER A 350 14.45 -1.17 0.26
CA SER A 350 15.42 -2.25 0.37
C SER A 350 16.72 -1.94 -0.38
N PHE A 351 16.60 -1.35 -1.59
CA PHE A 351 17.76 -0.96 -2.39
C PHE A 351 18.50 0.24 -1.81
N ILE A 352 17.75 1.24 -1.34
CA ILE A 352 18.32 2.44 -0.72
C ILE A 352 19.08 2.04 0.55
N LEU A 353 18.49 1.19 1.39
CA LEU A 353 19.11 0.71 2.62
C LEU A 353 20.36 -0.14 2.32
N ALA A 354 20.28 -1.04 1.33
CA ALA A 354 21.41 -1.86 0.92
C ALA A 354 22.56 -0.99 0.39
N GLY A 355 22.26 0.00 -0.48
CA GLY A 355 23.23 0.94 -0.99
C GLY A 355 23.90 1.78 0.10
N LEU A 356 23.10 2.29 1.04
CA LEU A 356 23.62 3.01 2.20
C LEU A 356 24.46 2.09 3.10
N GLY A 357 24.03 0.85 3.32
CA GLY A 357 24.77 -0.14 4.09
C GLY A 357 26.14 -0.44 3.48
N VAL A 358 26.22 -0.58 2.14
CA VAL A 358 27.49 -0.76 1.42
C VAL A 358 28.36 0.48 1.53
N SER A 359 27.80 1.68 1.33
CA SER A 359 28.55 2.96 1.41
C SER A 359 29.12 3.24 2.80
N LEU A 360 28.47 2.73 3.85
CA LEU A 360 28.94 2.82 5.25
C LEU A 360 29.85 1.67 5.66
N GLY A 361 30.15 0.72 4.76
CA GLY A 361 30.96 -0.47 5.06
C GLY A 361 30.28 -1.48 5.99
N LEU A 362 28.95 -1.38 6.17
CA LEU A 362 28.15 -2.23 7.05
C LEU A 362 27.55 -3.45 6.33
N LEU A 363 27.50 -3.43 4.99
CA LEU A 363 26.95 -4.52 4.17
C LEU A 363 27.96 -4.86 3.06
N PRO A 364 28.28 -6.15 2.84
CA PRO A 364 29.11 -6.52 1.70
C PRO A 364 28.35 -6.34 0.37
N GLU A 365 29.08 -6.08 -0.73
CA GLU A 365 28.49 -5.96 -2.08
C GLU A 365 27.72 -7.22 -2.51
N GLU A 366 28.12 -8.40 -2.03
CA GLU A 366 27.39 -9.64 -2.22
C GLU A 366 25.95 -9.52 -1.67
N GLY A 367 25.81 -8.92 -0.47
CA GLY A 367 24.51 -8.68 0.15
C GLY A 367 23.61 -7.79 -0.69
N GLN A 368 24.15 -6.70 -1.22
CA GLN A 368 23.42 -5.81 -2.14
C GLN A 368 22.95 -6.58 -3.40
N SER A 369 23.83 -7.36 -4.00
CA SER A 369 23.50 -8.17 -5.19
C SER A 369 22.42 -9.22 -4.90
N LEU A 370 22.46 -9.87 -3.72
CA LEU A 370 21.43 -10.83 -3.28
C LEU A 370 20.06 -10.14 -3.07
N ILE A 371 20.05 -8.94 -2.50
CA ILE A 371 18.83 -8.14 -2.30
C ILE A 371 18.22 -7.77 -3.66
N VAL A 372 19.02 -7.29 -4.61
CA VAL A 372 18.52 -6.92 -5.96
C VAL A 372 18.01 -8.15 -6.71
N ALA A 373 18.74 -9.27 -6.67
CA ALA A 373 18.29 -10.55 -7.26
C ALA A 373 16.97 -11.04 -6.63
N GLY A 374 16.89 -10.99 -5.29
CA GLY A 374 15.68 -11.35 -4.54
C GLY A 374 14.48 -10.49 -4.90
N ALA A 375 14.70 -9.18 -5.06
CA ALA A 375 13.66 -8.25 -5.48
C ALA A 375 13.16 -8.54 -6.89
N LEU A 376 14.06 -8.67 -7.86
CA LEU A 376 13.70 -8.96 -9.26
C LEU A 376 12.82 -10.22 -9.33
N ILE A 377 13.25 -11.29 -8.67
CA ILE A 377 12.54 -12.57 -8.68
C ILE A 377 11.21 -12.45 -7.92
N SER A 378 11.19 -11.84 -6.75
CA SER A 378 9.95 -11.71 -5.95
C SER A 378 8.91 -10.82 -6.62
N ILE A 379 9.32 -9.73 -7.28
CA ILE A 379 8.43 -8.88 -8.07
C ILE A 379 7.85 -9.66 -9.27
N ALA A 380 8.69 -10.45 -9.97
CA ALA A 380 8.25 -11.28 -11.08
C ALA A 380 7.28 -12.39 -10.63
N LEU A 381 7.50 -12.97 -9.45
CA LEU A 381 6.65 -14.02 -8.87
C LEU A 381 5.35 -13.47 -8.24
N ASN A 382 5.26 -12.20 -7.90
CA ASN A 382 4.14 -11.64 -7.16
C ASN A 382 2.76 -11.91 -7.81
N PRO A 383 2.55 -11.78 -9.14
CA PRO A 383 1.29 -12.17 -9.78
C PRO A 383 0.93 -13.64 -9.61
N LEU A 384 1.94 -14.52 -9.56
CA LEU A 384 1.75 -15.96 -9.33
C LEU A 384 1.36 -16.22 -7.87
N VAL A 385 1.92 -15.48 -6.92
CA VAL A 385 1.55 -15.54 -5.49
C VAL A 385 0.08 -15.16 -5.31
N PHE A 386 -0.38 -14.05 -5.91
CA PHE A 386 -1.80 -13.66 -5.87
C PHE A 386 -2.71 -14.75 -6.45
N LYS A 387 -2.33 -15.32 -7.58
CA LYS A 387 -3.07 -16.42 -8.20
C LYS A 387 -3.08 -17.67 -7.30
N GLY A 388 -1.93 -18.01 -6.71
CA GLY A 388 -1.80 -19.12 -5.76
C GLY A 388 -2.68 -18.95 -4.52
N VAL A 389 -2.77 -17.73 -4.00
CA VAL A 389 -3.66 -17.39 -2.87
C VAL A 389 -5.13 -17.62 -3.23
N SER A 390 -5.57 -17.23 -4.41
CA SER A 390 -6.95 -17.47 -4.86
C SER A 390 -7.27 -18.97 -4.95
N TYR A 391 -6.33 -19.80 -5.44
CA TYR A 391 -6.49 -21.26 -5.43
C TYR A 391 -6.51 -21.85 -4.03
N LEU A 392 -5.66 -21.34 -3.12
CA LEU A 392 -5.63 -21.80 -1.73
C LEU A 392 -6.92 -21.45 -1.00
N GLU A 393 -7.46 -20.26 -1.22
CA GLU A 393 -8.76 -19.82 -0.69
C GLU A 393 -9.86 -20.78 -1.15
N GLU A 394 -9.97 -21.04 -2.45
CA GLU A 394 -10.97 -21.97 -3.02
C GLU A 394 -10.81 -23.40 -2.49
N TYR A 395 -9.55 -23.86 -2.35
CA TYR A 395 -9.27 -25.18 -1.78
C TYR A 395 -9.74 -25.31 -0.32
N ILE A 396 -9.46 -24.28 0.51
CA ILE A 396 -9.87 -24.27 1.92
C ILE A 396 -11.40 -24.18 2.03
N GLU A 397 -12.06 -23.40 1.17
CA GLU A 397 -13.52 -23.29 1.15
C GLU A 397 -14.20 -24.61 0.81
N ARG A 398 -13.60 -25.41 -0.08
CA ARG A 398 -14.10 -26.76 -0.44
C ARG A 398 -13.90 -27.80 0.66
N HIS A 399 -13.05 -27.54 1.67
CA HIS A 399 -12.74 -28.49 2.75
C HIS A 399 -13.28 -28.01 4.11
N PRO A 400 -14.46 -28.43 4.55
CA PRO A 400 -15.12 -27.94 5.78
C PRO A 400 -14.26 -28.10 7.05
N LYS A 401 -13.47 -29.17 7.15
CA LYS A 401 -12.57 -29.42 8.29
C LYS A 401 -11.41 -28.41 8.36
N LEU A 402 -10.92 -27.95 7.22
CA LEU A 402 -9.90 -26.90 7.16
C LEU A 402 -10.55 -25.53 7.42
N LYS A 403 -11.67 -25.25 6.76
CA LYS A 403 -12.43 -24.00 6.96
C LYS A 403 -12.75 -23.77 8.44
N SER A 404 -13.18 -24.80 9.19
CA SER A 404 -13.53 -24.68 10.61
C SER A 404 -12.34 -24.27 11.50
N LYS A 405 -11.10 -24.60 11.13
CA LYS A 405 -9.91 -24.18 11.89
C LYS A 405 -9.58 -22.69 11.73
N PHE A 406 -10.03 -22.06 10.64
CA PHE A 406 -9.76 -20.66 10.32
C PHE A 406 -10.96 -19.75 10.60
N ILE A 407 -12.10 -20.29 11.02
CA ILE A 407 -13.27 -19.51 11.42
C ILE A 407 -13.22 -19.27 12.92
N PHE A 408 -13.21 -17.99 13.29
CA PHE A 408 -13.33 -17.58 14.70
C PHE A 408 -14.80 -17.66 15.14
N PHE A 409 -15.29 -18.86 15.47
CA PHE A 409 -16.66 -19.06 15.94
C PHE A 409 -17.00 -18.33 17.25
N ASN A 410 -15.99 -17.96 18.05
CA ASN A 410 -16.16 -17.26 19.33
C ASN A 410 -15.75 -15.78 19.28
N ASP A 411 -15.73 -15.18 18.12
CA ASP A 411 -15.47 -13.76 18.04
C ASP A 411 -16.71 -12.96 18.40
N SER A 412 -16.66 -12.24 19.50
CA SER A 412 -17.77 -11.41 19.99
C SER A 412 -18.29 -10.38 18.98
N LEU A 413 -17.44 -9.96 18.02
CA LEU A 413 -17.83 -9.00 16.98
C LEU A 413 -18.45 -9.66 15.74
N SER A 414 -18.27 -10.98 15.56
CA SER A 414 -18.85 -11.70 14.42
C SER A 414 -20.29 -12.18 14.68
N GLN A 415 -20.82 -12.00 15.89
CA GLN A 415 -22.18 -12.36 16.29
C GLN A 415 -22.88 -11.15 16.90
N LEU A 416 -24.21 -11.10 16.83
CA LEU A 416 -24.98 -10.12 17.61
C LEU A 416 -24.84 -10.41 19.11
N GLU A 417 -24.95 -9.38 19.92
CA GLU A 417 -24.93 -9.50 21.38
C GLU A 417 -26.10 -10.37 21.86
N ASN A 418 -25.85 -11.23 22.84
CA ASN A 418 -26.85 -12.18 23.35
C ASN A 418 -28.15 -11.52 23.85
N GLU A 419 -28.07 -10.26 24.29
CA GLU A 419 -29.23 -9.48 24.76
C GLU A 419 -29.86 -8.59 23.66
N THR A 420 -29.70 -8.98 22.38
CA THR A 420 -30.29 -8.19 21.29
C THR A 420 -31.81 -8.28 21.30
N HIS A 421 -32.46 -7.12 21.43
CA HIS A 421 -33.93 -7.02 21.47
C HIS A 421 -34.59 -7.61 20.20
N SER A 422 -35.73 -8.28 20.34
CA SER A 422 -36.43 -8.98 19.26
C SER A 422 -36.72 -8.15 18.01
N ARG A 423 -36.86 -6.82 18.13
CA ARG A 423 -37.03 -5.91 16.98
C ARG A 423 -35.89 -5.91 15.99
N TYR A 424 -34.67 -6.32 16.41
CA TYR A 424 -33.49 -6.43 15.56
C TYR A 424 -33.30 -7.83 14.98
N LEU A 425 -34.15 -8.78 15.36
CA LEU A 425 -34.12 -10.19 14.91
C LEU A 425 -35.20 -10.53 13.89
N ALA A 426 -36.25 -9.67 13.79
CA ALA A 426 -37.35 -9.87 12.85
C ALA A 426 -37.87 -8.53 12.30
N LYS A 427 -38.22 -8.51 11.01
CA LYS A 427 -38.76 -7.37 10.26
C LYS A 427 -37.83 -6.14 10.26
N HIS A 428 -36.57 -6.30 10.62
CA HIS A 428 -35.54 -5.26 10.60
C HIS A 428 -34.95 -5.06 9.20
N ILE A 429 -34.10 -4.06 9.06
CA ILE A 429 -33.31 -3.80 7.85
C ILE A 429 -31.90 -4.35 8.08
N VAL A 430 -31.36 -5.08 7.10
CA VAL A 430 -29.94 -5.45 7.05
C VAL A 430 -29.22 -4.43 6.18
N LEU A 431 -28.25 -3.73 6.73
CA LEU A 431 -27.45 -2.71 6.04
C LEU A 431 -26.01 -3.22 5.88
N ILE A 432 -25.59 -3.45 4.65
CA ILE A 432 -24.26 -3.92 4.32
C ILE A 432 -23.37 -2.73 3.94
N GLY A 433 -22.32 -2.51 4.73
CA GLY A 433 -21.41 -1.38 4.61
C GLY A 433 -21.90 -0.13 5.36
N TYR A 434 -21.01 0.43 6.19
CA TYR A 434 -21.30 1.64 6.97
C TYR A 434 -20.35 2.79 6.65
N GLY A 435 -19.96 2.90 5.37
CA GLY A 435 -19.21 4.02 4.81
C GLY A 435 -20.07 5.28 4.66
N ARG A 436 -19.67 6.22 3.80
CA ARG A 436 -20.36 7.53 3.61
C ARG A 436 -21.86 7.42 3.34
N VAL A 437 -22.27 6.49 2.47
CA VAL A 437 -23.69 6.29 2.14
C VAL A 437 -24.40 5.51 3.24
N GLY A 438 -23.82 4.41 3.70
CA GLY A 438 -24.41 3.57 4.74
C GLY A 438 -24.58 4.29 6.07
N SER A 439 -23.64 5.12 6.49
CA SER A 439 -23.75 5.91 7.72
C SER A 439 -24.90 6.91 7.63
N TYR A 440 -25.04 7.62 6.51
CA TYR A 440 -26.16 8.54 6.30
C TYR A 440 -27.51 7.82 6.37
N ILE A 441 -27.62 6.65 5.70
CA ILE A 441 -28.83 5.82 5.77
C ILE A 441 -29.09 5.38 7.21
N GLY A 442 -28.07 4.89 7.92
CA GLY A 442 -28.18 4.47 9.32
C GLY A 442 -28.67 5.58 10.24
N GLU A 443 -28.13 6.80 10.10
CA GLU A 443 -28.59 7.97 10.86
C GLU A 443 -30.07 8.31 10.60
N GLN A 444 -30.53 8.22 9.33
CA GLN A 444 -31.94 8.46 9.03
C GLN A 444 -32.85 7.36 9.62
N LEU A 445 -32.36 6.09 9.63
CA LEU A 445 -33.09 4.99 10.26
C LEU A 445 -33.19 5.19 11.79
N ILE A 446 -32.12 5.66 12.42
CA ILE A 446 -32.11 6.00 13.85
C ILE A 446 -33.12 7.12 14.15
N LYS A 447 -33.10 8.22 13.38
CA LYS A 447 -34.04 9.35 13.55
C LYS A 447 -35.51 8.90 13.44
N LYS A 448 -35.77 7.90 12.59
CA LYS A 448 -37.14 7.34 12.40
C LYS A 448 -37.45 6.15 13.31
N ASN A 449 -36.54 5.81 14.23
CA ASN A 449 -36.66 4.67 15.16
C ASN A 449 -36.93 3.32 14.44
N ILE A 450 -36.32 3.14 13.25
CA ILE A 450 -36.43 1.90 12.46
C ILE A 450 -35.27 0.98 12.87
N ALA A 451 -35.61 -0.28 13.20
CA ALA A 451 -34.61 -1.27 13.59
C ALA A 451 -33.78 -1.72 12.38
N PHE A 452 -32.47 -1.70 12.53
CA PHE A 452 -31.55 -2.21 11.53
C PHE A 452 -30.32 -2.86 12.16
N VAL A 453 -29.68 -3.76 11.42
CA VAL A 453 -28.44 -4.43 11.77
C VAL A 453 -27.42 -4.14 10.68
N VAL A 454 -26.23 -3.74 11.08
CA VAL A 454 -25.13 -3.44 10.16
C VAL A 454 -24.22 -4.66 10.02
N ALA A 455 -23.82 -5.02 8.78
CA ALA A 455 -22.68 -5.88 8.55
C ALA A 455 -21.55 -5.04 7.90
N GLU A 456 -20.39 -5.06 8.53
CA GLU A 456 -19.23 -4.24 8.13
C GLU A 456 -17.95 -5.07 8.27
N GLN A 457 -17.04 -4.97 7.30
CA GLN A 457 -15.78 -5.72 7.32
C GLN A 457 -14.76 -5.12 8.29
N ASN A 458 -14.78 -3.82 8.48
CA ASN A 458 -13.84 -3.13 9.36
C ASN A 458 -14.23 -3.34 10.84
N ARG A 459 -13.42 -4.15 11.53
CA ARG A 459 -13.64 -4.50 12.95
C ARG A 459 -13.62 -3.29 13.89
N GLU A 460 -12.77 -2.30 13.60
CA GLU A 460 -12.70 -1.09 14.42
C GLU A 460 -13.96 -0.26 14.28
N PHE A 461 -14.51 -0.20 13.06
CA PHE A 461 -15.79 0.44 12.81
C PHE A 461 -16.92 -0.28 13.55
N VAL A 462 -16.99 -1.59 13.47
CA VAL A 462 -18.00 -2.39 14.21
C VAL A 462 -17.89 -2.17 15.72
N SER A 463 -16.68 -2.16 16.25
CA SER A 463 -16.46 -1.85 17.68
C SER A 463 -16.94 -0.46 18.07
N ALA A 464 -16.73 0.54 17.22
CA ALA A 464 -17.22 1.91 17.43
C ALA A 464 -18.75 2.00 17.32
N LEU A 465 -19.34 1.31 16.34
CA LEU A 465 -20.80 1.26 16.18
C LEU A 465 -21.50 0.66 17.40
N ARG A 466 -20.96 -0.44 17.95
CA ARG A 466 -21.51 -1.06 19.17
C ARG A 466 -21.42 -0.15 20.39
N LYS A 467 -20.31 0.59 20.55
CA LYS A 467 -20.20 1.61 21.61
C LYS A 467 -21.28 2.69 21.51
N ASN A 468 -21.74 2.98 20.30
CA ASN A 468 -22.84 3.89 20.02
C ASN A 468 -24.22 3.20 19.99
N ASN A 469 -24.32 2.00 20.55
CA ASN A 469 -25.56 1.18 20.60
C ASN A 469 -26.13 0.81 19.23
N ILE A 470 -25.35 0.86 18.14
CA ILE A 470 -25.76 0.39 16.82
C ILE A 470 -25.45 -1.10 16.72
N LYS A 471 -26.49 -1.90 16.50
CA LYS A 471 -26.34 -3.35 16.36
C LYS A 471 -25.58 -3.67 15.08
N SER A 472 -24.41 -4.27 15.22
CA SER A 472 -23.47 -4.48 14.11
C SER A 472 -22.68 -5.76 14.26
N ILE A 473 -22.30 -6.34 13.11
CA ILE A 473 -21.55 -7.59 12.98
C ILE A 473 -20.34 -7.34 12.12
N SER A 474 -19.19 -7.86 12.55
CA SER A 474 -17.96 -7.82 11.77
C SER A 474 -17.85 -9.05 10.87
N GLY A 475 -17.69 -8.82 9.58
CA GLY A 475 -17.43 -9.88 8.60
C GLY A 475 -17.68 -9.46 7.17
N ASP A 476 -17.27 -10.32 6.23
CA ASP A 476 -17.58 -10.16 4.82
C ASP A 476 -18.99 -10.68 4.55
N ALA A 477 -19.90 -9.84 4.10
CA ALA A 477 -21.29 -10.21 3.83
C ALA A 477 -21.43 -11.17 2.63
N SER A 478 -20.39 -11.38 1.81
CA SER A 478 -20.35 -12.47 0.83
C SER A 478 -20.18 -13.86 1.48
N ASP A 479 -19.82 -13.93 2.79
CA ASP A 479 -19.89 -15.19 3.54
C ASP A 479 -21.34 -15.42 4.04
N PRO A 480 -21.97 -16.55 3.68
CA PRO A 480 -23.32 -16.89 4.14
C PRO A 480 -23.47 -16.84 5.67
N VAL A 481 -22.42 -17.18 6.42
CA VAL A 481 -22.43 -17.16 7.88
C VAL A 481 -22.70 -15.75 8.41
N VAL A 482 -22.07 -14.72 7.82
CA VAL A 482 -22.26 -13.32 8.22
C VAL A 482 -23.72 -12.91 7.98
N LEU A 483 -24.31 -13.24 6.83
CA LEU A 483 -25.70 -12.93 6.55
C LEU A 483 -26.67 -13.68 7.47
N VAL A 484 -26.35 -14.91 7.84
CA VAL A 484 -27.16 -15.68 8.83
C VAL A 484 -27.10 -14.97 10.19
N GLN A 485 -25.95 -14.49 10.61
CA GLN A 485 -25.78 -13.76 11.87
C GLN A 485 -26.50 -12.40 11.88
N THR A 486 -26.76 -11.77 10.72
CA THR A 486 -27.64 -10.60 10.65
C THR A 486 -29.13 -10.95 10.75
N HIS A 487 -29.48 -12.19 10.92
CA HIS A 487 -30.87 -12.70 10.88
C HIS A 487 -31.61 -12.35 9.57
N ILE A 488 -30.90 -12.37 8.44
CA ILE A 488 -31.44 -11.98 7.12
C ILE A 488 -32.71 -12.76 6.74
N LYS A 489 -32.84 -14.01 7.21
CA LYS A 489 -34.03 -14.85 6.97
C LYS A 489 -35.33 -14.17 7.39
N ASN A 490 -35.28 -13.38 8.46
CA ASN A 490 -36.42 -12.68 9.06
C ASN A 490 -36.43 -11.19 8.78
N ALA A 491 -35.44 -10.68 8.01
CA ALA A 491 -35.35 -9.28 7.65
C ALA A 491 -36.39 -8.87 6.61
N LYS A 492 -36.85 -7.63 6.69
CA LYS A 492 -37.80 -7.04 5.73
C LYS A 492 -37.07 -6.52 4.48
N MET A 493 -35.85 -6.05 4.63
CA MET A 493 -35.10 -5.38 3.57
C MET A 493 -33.61 -5.59 3.75
N LEU A 494 -32.91 -5.69 2.63
CA LEU A 494 -31.45 -5.65 2.53
C LEU A 494 -31.03 -4.38 1.78
N VAL A 495 -30.11 -3.62 2.35
CA VAL A 495 -29.53 -2.42 1.73
C VAL A 495 -28.05 -2.65 1.53
N LEU A 496 -27.60 -2.60 0.27
CA LEU A 496 -26.21 -2.77 -0.12
C LEU A 496 -25.59 -1.39 -0.42
N ALA A 497 -24.76 -0.90 0.49
CA ALA A 497 -24.10 0.39 0.41
C ALA A 497 -22.58 0.29 0.16
N ILE A 498 -22.12 -0.86 -0.35
CA ILE A 498 -20.71 -1.14 -0.67
C ILE A 498 -20.43 -0.85 -2.15
N PRO A 499 -19.16 -0.52 -2.50
CA PRO A 499 -18.79 -0.15 -3.87
C PRO A 499 -18.41 -1.34 -4.77
N ASP A 500 -18.33 -2.56 -4.25
CA ASP A 500 -17.80 -3.73 -4.96
C ASP A 500 -18.91 -4.50 -5.66
N THR A 501 -19.05 -4.32 -6.98
CA THR A 501 -20.07 -4.92 -7.84
C THR A 501 -20.05 -6.45 -7.79
N VAL A 502 -18.88 -7.08 -7.71
CA VAL A 502 -18.75 -8.55 -7.69
C VAL A 502 -19.32 -9.08 -6.38
N LYS A 503 -18.95 -8.48 -5.25
CA LYS A 503 -19.48 -8.83 -3.94
C LYS A 503 -20.98 -8.57 -3.83
N VAL A 504 -21.46 -7.46 -4.36
CA VAL A 504 -22.90 -7.13 -4.40
C VAL A 504 -23.67 -8.27 -5.04
N ARG A 505 -23.25 -8.79 -6.18
CA ARG A 505 -23.90 -9.92 -6.87
C ARG A 505 -23.90 -11.20 -6.02
N GLU A 506 -22.79 -11.50 -5.40
CA GLU A 506 -22.65 -12.67 -4.54
C GLU A 506 -23.57 -12.58 -3.31
N ILE A 507 -23.59 -11.42 -2.67
CA ILE A 507 -24.46 -11.15 -1.52
C ILE A 507 -25.94 -11.28 -1.92
N ILE A 508 -26.35 -10.73 -3.06
CA ILE A 508 -27.71 -10.85 -3.56
C ILE A 508 -28.11 -12.32 -3.76
N LYS A 509 -27.26 -13.11 -4.43
CA LYS A 509 -27.50 -14.54 -4.64
C LYS A 509 -27.70 -15.32 -3.33
N ILE A 510 -26.88 -15.03 -2.33
CA ILE A 510 -26.97 -15.67 -1.02
C ILE A 510 -28.20 -15.18 -0.27
N ALA A 511 -28.45 -13.88 -0.27
CA ALA A 511 -29.60 -13.28 0.40
C ALA A 511 -30.94 -13.82 -0.15
N CYS A 512 -31.08 -13.93 -1.48
CA CYS A 512 -32.26 -14.49 -2.11
C CYS A 512 -32.45 -15.98 -1.78
N LYS A 513 -31.38 -16.75 -1.61
CA LYS A 513 -31.45 -18.15 -1.16
C LYS A 513 -31.92 -18.27 0.29
N LEU A 514 -31.45 -17.37 1.17
CA LEU A 514 -31.77 -17.37 2.60
C LEU A 514 -33.16 -16.77 2.89
N ASN A 515 -33.56 -15.76 2.10
CA ASN A 515 -34.85 -15.08 2.21
C ASN A 515 -35.39 -14.70 0.82
N PRO A 516 -36.15 -15.59 0.16
CA PRO A 516 -36.67 -15.33 -1.20
C PRO A 516 -37.62 -14.14 -1.33
N LYS A 517 -38.16 -13.62 -0.22
CA LYS A 517 -39.10 -12.50 -0.20
C LYS A 517 -38.44 -11.16 0.19
N ILE A 518 -37.14 -11.14 0.39
CA ILE A 518 -36.44 -9.93 0.84
C ILE A 518 -36.44 -8.85 -0.24
N LYS A 519 -36.76 -7.62 0.14
CA LYS A 519 -36.60 -6.47 -0.74
C LYS A 519 -35.15 -6.02 -0.69
N ILE A 520 -34.54 -5.77 -1.85
CA ILE A 520 -33.13 -5.45 -1.93
C ILE A 520 -32.97 -4.07 -2.59
N LEU A 521 -32.28 -3.17 -1.91
CA LEU A 521 -31.86 -1.87 -2.42
C LEU A 521 -30.34 -1.89 -2.63
N VAL A 522 -29.89 -1.47 -3.81
CA VAL A 522 -28.48 -1.57 -4.20
C VAL A 522 -27.98 -0.21 -4.66
N ARG A 523 -26.83 0.20 -4.14
CA ARG A 523 -26.06 1.32 -4.69
C ARG A 523 -25.23 0.83 -5.85
N CYS A 524 -25.37 1.48 -7.01
CA CYS A 524 -24.59 1.23 -8.22
C CYS A 524 -23.66 2.40 -8.55
N HIS A 525 -22.63 2.15 -9.35
CA HIS A 525 -21.65 3.14 -9.76
C HIS A 525 -21.78 3.53 -11.23
N ASP A 526 -22.31 2.65 -12.06
CA ASP A 526 -22.54 2.90 -13.48
C ASP A 526 -23.85 2.30 -13.98
N GLN A 527 -24.22 2.67 -15.21
CA GLN A 527 -25.47 2.25 -15.85
C GLN A 527 -25.45 0.78 -16.25
N GLU A 528 -24.28 0.25 -16.61
CA GLU A 528 -24.14 -1.17 -17.01
C GLU A 528 -24.40 -2.09 -15.81
N GLU A 529 -23.97 -1.67 -14.63
CA GLU A 529 -24.22 -2.37 -13.37
C GLU A 529 -25.72 -2.42 -13.05
N ILE A 530 -26.44 -1.31 -13.23
CA ILE A 530 -27.90 -1.24 -13.04
C ILE A 530 -28.62 -2.20 -13.97
N GLU A 531 -28.29 -2.17 -15.27
CA GLU A 531 -28.94 -3.05 -16.25
C GLU A 531 -28.68 -4.51 -15.95
N PHE A 532 -27.47 -4.84 -15.53
CA PHE A 532 -27.11 -6.20 -15.17
C PHE A 532 -27.87 -6.69 -13.93
N ILE A 533 -27.89 -5.89 -12.85
CA ILE A 533 -28.58 -6.27 -11.59
C ILE A 533 -30.08 -6.40 -11.83
N LYS A 534 -30.70 -5.51 -12.61
CA LYS A 534 -32.13 -5.58 -12.92
C LYS A 534 -32.50 -6.79 -13.79
N LYS A 535 -31.58 -7.27 -14.62
CA LYS A 535 -31.82 -8.49 -15.45
C LYS A 535 -31.77 -9.78 -14.61
N GLU A 536 -30.91 -9.84 -13.59
CA GLU A 536 -30.75 -11.05 -12.79
C GLU A 536 -31.67 -11.11 -11.57
N THR A 537 -32.16 -9.98 -11.07
CA THR A 537 -32.88 -9.90 -9.79
C THR A 537 -33.89 -8.75 -9.73
N SER A 538 -34.98 -8.94 -8.98
CA SER A 538 -35.97 -7.88 -8.70
C SER A 538 -35.45 -6.91 -7.61
N CYS A 539 -34.36 -6.21 -7.87
CA CYS A 539 -33.73 -5.27 -6.95
C CYS A 539 -33.98 -3.83 -7.40
N ASP A 540 -34.13 -2.91 -6.46
CA ASP A 540 -34.13 -1.48 -6.72
C ASP A 540 -32.69 -0.97 -6.70
N ALA A 541 -32.17 -0.55 -7.86
CA ALA A 541 -30.80 -0.09 -8.03
C ALA A 541 -30.77 1.43 -8.15
N PHE A 542 -29.81 2.08 -7.46
CA PHE A 542 -29.67 3.52 -7.36
C PHE A 542 -28.26 3.94 -7.82
N LEU A 543 -28.19 4.78 -8.84
CA LEU A 543 -26.95 5.41 -9.29
C LEU A 543 -26.76 6.73 -8.52
N GLY A 544 -25.62 6.86 -7.82
CA GLY A 544 -25.39 8.03 -6.96
C GLY A 544 -25.44 9.35 -7.71
N GLU A 545 -24.90 9.42 -8.93
CA GLU A 545 -24.90 10.60 -9.79
C GLU A 545 -26.30 10.97 -10.28
N GLU A 546 -27.11 9.98 -10.67
CA GLU A 546 -28.48 10.20 -11.13
C GLU A 546 -29.38 10.71 -9.99
N GLU A 547 -29.25 10.12 -8.80
CA GLU A 547 -30.02 10.56 -7.63
C GLU A 547 -29.59 11.97 -7.16
N LEU A 548 -28.30 12.30 -7.26
CA LEU A 548 -27.82 13.66 -7.03
C LEU A 548 -28.41 14.63 -8.05
N ALA A 549 -28.36 14.28 -9.34
CA ALA A 549 -28.95 15.11 -10.42
C ALA A 549 -30.45 15.34 -10.22
N LYS A 550 -31.21 14.29 -9.86
CA LYS A 550 -32.64 14.40 -9.54
C LYS A 550 -32.88 15.34 -8.35
N SER A 551 -32.08 15.20 -7.29
CA SER A 551 -32.19 16.06 -6.11
C SER A 551 -31.87 17.53 -6.42
N MET A 552 -30.82 17.78 -7.20
CA MET A 552 -30.43 19.12 -7.64
C MET A 552 -31.50 19.75 -8.54
N SER A 553 -32.01 18.99 -9.54
CA SER A 553 -33.07 19.45 -10.42
C SER A 553 -34.34 19.84 -9.67
N LYS A 554 -34.74 18.99 -8.71
CA LYS A 554 -35.87 19.31 -7.82
C LYS A 554 -35.66 20.65 -7.09
N LYS A 555 -34.45 20.84 -6.52
CA LYS A 555 -34.14 22.09 -5.81
C LYS A 555 -34.12 23.31 -6.74
N ILE A 556 -33.68 23.15 -7.98
CA ILE A 556 -33.73 24.22 -8.99
C ILE A 556 -35.18 24.59 -9.25
N PHE A 557 -36.06 23.61 -9.48
CA PHE A 557 -37.49 23.87 -9.74
C PHE A 557 -38.21 24.45 -8.51
N ASP A 558 -37.77 24.14 -7.29
CA ASP A 558 -38.30 24.74 -6.05
C ASP A 558 -37.85 26.20 -5.85
N LEU A 559 -36.77 26.64 -6.56
CA LEU A 559 -36.18 27.99 -6.45
C LEU A 559 -36.58 28.94 -7.61
N ILE A 560 -37.09 28.41 -8.71
CA ILE A 560 -37.64 29.14 -9.86
C ILE A 560 -39.16 29.28 -9.73
#